data_2d4c0d2a6d3281772f40177954488b66
#
_entry.id   2d4c0d2a6d3281772f40177954488b66
#
_cell.length_a   1.000
_cell.length_b   1.000
_cell.length_c   1.000
_cell.angle_alpha   90.00
_cell.angle_beta   90.00
_cell.angle_gamma   90.00
#
_symmetry.space_group_name_H-M   'P 1'
#
loop_
_entity.id
_entity.type
_entity.pdbx_description
1 polymer ?
#
loop_
_entity_poly.entity_id
_entity_poly.type
_entity_poly.pdbx_seq_one_letter_code
_entity_poly.pdbx_strand_id
1 'polypeptide(L)'
;YIPGVMTPQEAVRALEFGADILKLFPAELFGPKIISAFKGPLPQGIYMPTGGITAENAAEWIKAGAAVLGIGGALTKGAKTGDFESVTRTARQLREAIATARGKSI
;
A
#
# COMPACT_ATOMS: atom_id res chain seq x y z
N TYR A 1 1.35 -12.30 -9.60
CA TYR A 1 -0.09 -12.04 -9.70
C TYR A 1 -0.56 -11.26 -8.47
N ILE A 2 -1.03 -10.03 -8.70
CA ILE A 2 -1.41 -9.09 -7.65
C ILE A 2 -2.84 -8.61 -7.91
N PRO A 3 -3.86 -9.40 -7.56
CA PRO A 3 -5.26 -9.02 -7.81
C PRO A 3 -5.76 -7.99 -6.81
N GLY A 4 -6.70 -7.14 -7.26
CA GLY A 4 -7.39 -6.20 -6.37
C GLY A 4 -8.55 -6.89 -5.65
N VAL A 5 -8.64 -6.68 -4.36
CA VAL A 5 -9.69 -7.24 -3.51
C VAL A 5 -10.21 -6.18 -2.54
N MET A 6 -11.47 -6.30 -2.15
CA MET A 6 -12.11 -5.43 -1.14
C MET A 6 -12.72 -6.22 0.00
N THR A 7 -12.96 -7.51 -0.18
CA THR A 7 -13.62 -8.34 0.82
C THR A 7 -12.77 -9.56 1.15
N PRO A 8 -12.95 -10.15 2.35
CA PRO A 8 -12.28 -11.41 2.68
C PRO A 8 -12.58 -12.52 1.71
N GLN A 9 -13.81 -12.59 1.18
CA GLN A 9 -14.19 -13.61 0.21
C GLN A 9 -13.38 -13.47 -1.09
N GLU A 10 -13.25 -12.24 -1.58
CA GLU A 10 -12.42 -11.97 -2.75
C GLU A 10 -10.96 -12.31 -2.48
N ALA A 11 -10.45 -12.02 -1.29
CA ALA A 11 -9.09 -12.35 -0.89
C ALA A 11 -8.85 -13.86 -0.89
N VAL A 12 -9.78 -14.64 -0.34
CA VAL A 12 -9.69 -16.11 -0.34
C VAL A 12 -9.64 -16.63 -1.77
N ARG A 13 -10.53 -16.13 -2.65
CA ARG A 13 -10.56 -16.54 -4.05
C ARG A 13 -9.23 -16.20 -4.75
N ALA A 14 -8.71 -15.01 -4.50
CA ALA A 14 -7.43 -14.60 -5.07
C ALA A 14 -6.30 -15.54 -4.64
N LEU A 15 -6.25 -15.88 -3.35
CA LEU A 15 -5.25 -16.81 -2.82
C LEU A 15 -5.39 -18.20 -3.45
N GLU A 16 -6.62 -18.67 -3.64
CA GLU A 16 -6.89 -19.96 -4.31
C GLU A 16 -6.35 -19.98 -5.75
N PHE A 17 -6.39 -18.84 -6.43
CA PHE A 17 -5.84 -18.67 -7.77
C PHE A 17 -4.34 -18.39 -7.78
N GLY A 18 -3.68 -18.41 -6.63
CA GLY A 18 -2.23 -18.27 -6.56
C GLY A 18 -1.72 -16.84 -6.45
N ALA A 19 -2.51 -15.92 -5.86
CA ALA A 19 -2.06 -14.55 -5.68
C ALA A 19 -0.78 -14.48 -4.84
N ASP A 20 0.19 -13.72 -5.30
CA ASP A 20 1.43 -13.45 -4.55
C ASP A 20 1.22 -12.35 -3.53
N ILE A 21 0.50 -11.31 -3.92
CA ILE A 21 0.20 -10.14 -3.08
C ILE A 21 -1.27 -9.79 -3.30
N LEU A 22 -1.96 -9.42 -2.25
CA LEU A 22 -3.33 -8.95 -2.31
C LEU A 22 -3.36 -7.43 -2.31
N LYS A 23 -3.83 -6.84 -3.39
CA LYS A 23 -4.00 -5.38 -3.48
C LYS A 23 -5.34 -5.00 -2.86
N LEU A 24 -5.28 -4.30 -1.73
CA LEU A 24 -6.49 -3.76 -1.09
C LEU A 24 -6.81 -2.41 -1.74
N PHE A 25 -7.88 -2.37 -2.52
CA PHE A 25 -8.25 -1.18 -3.29
C PHE A 25 -9.76 -0.99 -3.34
N PRO A 26 -10.26 0.22 -3.18
CA PRO A 26 -9.53 1.45 -2.82
C PRO A 26 -9.31 1.55 -1.29
N ALA A 27 -8.07 1.55 -0.89
CA ALA A 27 -7.70 1.51 0.53
C ALA A 27 -8.17 2.74 1.31
N GLU A 28 -8.25 3.90 0.66
CA GLU A 28 -8.67 5.14 1.28
C GLU A 28 -10.09 5.10 1.87
N LEU A 29 -10.94 4.21 1.38
CA LEU A 29 -12.31 4.05 1.90
C LEU A 29 -12.33 3.41 3.29
N PHE A 30 -11.28 2.70 3.68
CA PHE A 30 -11.25 1.91 4.91
C PHE A 30 -10.23 2.40 5.93
N GLY A 31 -9.10 2.92 5.48
CA GLY A 31 -7.98 3.28 6.34
C GLY A 31 -7.13 2.07 6.75
N PRO A 32 -6.02 2.32 7.48
CA PRO A 32 -5.06 1.25 7.82
C PRO A 32 -5.62 0.07 8.60
N LYS A 33 -6.72 0.27 9.34
CA LYS A 33 -7.37 -0.81 10.10
C LYS A 33 -7.78 -2.00 9.24
N ILE A 34 -8.01 -1.79 7.94
CA ILE A 34 -8.42 -2.87 7.05
C ILE A 34 -7.37 -4.01 7.03
N ILE A 35 -6.10 -3.68 7.15
CA ILE A 35 -5.03 -4.67 7.10
C ILE A 35 -5.10 -5.60 8.31
N SER A 36 -5.22 -5.05 9.52
CA SER A 36 -5.35 -5.89 10.71
C SER A 36 -6.65 -6.68 10.70
N ALA A 37 -7.73 -6.11 10.17
CA ALA A 37 -8.99 -6.82 10.04
C ALA A 37 -8.88 -8.04 9.11
N PHE A 38 -8.18 -7.90 7.97
CA PHE A 38 -7.96 -9.01 7.05
C PHE A 38 -6.99 -10.05 7.63
N LYS A 39 -5.97 -9.61 8.38
CA LYS A 39 -4.99 -10.52 8.98
C LYS A 39 -5.57 -11.44 10.03
N GLY A 40 -6.70 -11.08 10.64
CA GLY A 40 -7.40 -11.97 11.55
C GLY A 40 -7.70 -13.32 10.89
N PRO A 41 -8.62 -13.37 9.92
CA PRO A 41 -8.95 -14.62 9.23
C PRO A 41 -7.92 -15.08 8.21
N LEU A 42 -7.08 -14.17 7.68
CA LEU A 42 -6.15 -14.46 6.59
C LEU A 42 -4.74 -13.97 6.92
N PRO A 43 -4.10 -14.53 7.96
CA PRO A 43 -2.76 -14.09 8.36
C PRO A 43 -1.68 -14.41 7.32
N GLN A 44 -1.94 -15.35 6.42
CA GLN A 44 -1.01 -15.74 5.36
C GLN A 44 -0.98 -14.74 4.21
N GLY A 45 -1.94 -13.83 4.12
CA GLY A 45 -1.97 -12.83 3.05
C GLY A 45 -0.84 -11.83 3.15
N ILE A 46 -0.33 -11.41 1.99
CA ILE A 46 0.63 -10.31 1.88
C ILE A 46 -0.13 -9.14 1.27
N TYR A 47 -0.22 -8.03 1.98
CA TYR A 47 -1.14 -6.96 1.64
C TYR A 47 -0.45 -5.72 1.09
N MET A 48 -1.01 -5.19 -0.01
CA MET A 48 -0.57 -3.96 -0.64
C MET A 48 -1.76 -3.00 -0.75
N PRO A 49 -1.94 -2.10 0.23
CA PRO A 49 -2.98 -1.08 0.10
C PRO A 49 -2.64 -0.13 -1.03
N THR A 50 -3.67 0.27 -1.77
CA THR A 50 -3.55 1.17 -2.91
C THR A 50 -4.73 2.13 -2.90
N GLY A 51 -4.47 3.40 -3.15
CA GLY A 51 -5.48 4.46 -3.12
C GLY A 51 -5.34 5.33 -1.89
N GLY A 52 -5.08 6.61 -2.09
CA GLY A 52 -4.94 7.57 -1.01
C GLY A 52 -3.65 7.46 -0.19
N ILE A 53 -2.67 6.71 -0.66
CA ILE A 53 -1.39 6.56 0.05
C ILE A 53 -0.50 7.75 -0.29
N THR A 54 0.03 8.40 0.76
CA THR A 54 0.91 9.57 0.65
C THR A 54 2.13 9.39 1.55
N ALA A 55 3.12 10.25 1.40
CA ALA A 55 4.29 10.26 2.29
C ALA A 55 3.89 10.48 3.75
N GLU A 56 2.83 11.24 3.98
CA GLU A 56 2.35 11.59 5.33
C GLU A 56 1.69 10.41 6.04
N ASN A 57 1.01 9.52 5.30
CA ASN A 57 0.30 8.38 5.92
C ASN A 57 0.98 7.03 5.69
N ALA A 58 2.04 6.99 4.90
CA ALA A 58 2.72 5.73 4.55
C ALA A 58 3.13 4.92 5.78
N ALA A 59 3.66 5.59 6.81
CA ALA A 59 4.10 4.92 8.04
C ALA A 59 2.97 4.19 8.75
N GLU A 60 1.78 4.77 8.78
CA GLU A 60 0.61 4.14 9.42
C GLU A 60 0.24 2.84 8.73
N TRP A 61 0.28 2.82 7.39
CA TRP A 61 -0.03 1.63 6.62
C TRP A 61 1.00 0.52 6.87
N ILE A 62 2.28 0.87 6.90
CA ILE A 62 3.34 -0.10 7.19
C ILE A 62 3.19 -0.65 8.61
N LYS A 63 2.92 0.20 9.60
CA LYS A 63 2.72 -0.22 10.99
C LYS A 63 1.49 -1.12 11.15
N ALA A 64 0.47 -0.90 10.34
CA ALA A 64 -0.73 -1.74 10.34
C ALA A 64 -0.48 -3.12 9.74
N GLY A 65 0.62 -3.30 9.03
CA GLY A 65 1.02 -4.60 8.51
C GLY A 65 1.09 -4.69 6.98
N ALA A 66 1.05 -3.56 6.27
CA ALA A 66 1.26 -3.57 4.83
C ALA A 66 2.69 -4.01 4.52
N ALA A 67 2.84 -4.92 3.57
CA ALA A 67 4.15 -5.35 3.12
C ALA A 67 4.73 -4.38 2.09
N VAL A 68 3.87 -3.85 1.23
CA VAL A 68 4.22 -2.90 0.18
C VAL A 68 3.08 -1.89 0.05
N LEU A 69 3.33 -0.78 -0.61
CA LEU A 69 2.34 0.28 -0.82
C LEU A 69 2.18 0.53 -2.32
N GLY A 70 0.94 0.62 -2.78
CA GLY A 70 0.63 1.01 -4.14
C GLY A 70 0.34 2.50 -4.18
N ILE A 71 1.14 3.25 -4.92
CA ILE A 71 1.05 4.71 -4.93
C ILE A 71 0.94 5.20 -6.38
N GLY A 72 -0.11 5.96 -6.62
CA GLY A 72 -0.37 6.51 -7.95
C GLY A 72 -0.28 8.03 -7.96
N GLY A 73 -1.43 8.71 -7.94
CA GLY A 73 -1.51 10.15 -8.12
C GLY A 73 -0.65 10.98 -7.18
N ALA A 74 -0.54 10.57 -5.92
CA ALA A 74 0.29 11.30 -4.94
C ALA A 74 1.75 11.35 -5.36
N LEU A 75 2.23 10.32 -6.07
CA LEU A 75 3.61 10.25 -6.54
C LEU A 75 3.80 11.01 -7.84
N THR A 76 2.87 10.85 -8.77
CA THR A 76 3.09 11.23 -10.17
C THR A 76 2.45 12.55 -10.59
N LYS A 77 1.72 13.24 -9.72
CA LYS A 77 0.95 14.42 -10.13
C LYS A 77 1.81 15.52 -10.76
N GLY A 78 3.05 15.68 -10.32
CA GLY A 78 3.95 16.68 -10.89
C GLY A 78 4.31 16.42 -12.35
N ALA A 79 4.23 15.18 -12.79
CA ALA A 79 4.53 14.83 -14.19
C ALA A 79 3.55 15.48 -15.17
N LYS A 80 2.33 15.80 -14.75
CA LYS A 80 1.32 16.45 -15.60
C LYS A 80 1.75 17.84 -16.04
N THR A 81 2.58 18.51 -15.26
CA THR A 81 3.10 19.84 -15.56
C THR A 81 4.58 19.83 -15.88
N GLY A 82 5.18 18.66 -16.07
CA GLY A 82 6.60 18.51 -16.38
C GLY A 82 7.52 18.67 -15.18
N ASP A 83 6.97 18.71 -13.97
CA ASP A 83 7.75 18.86 -12.74
C ASP A 83 8.22 17.48 -12.23
N PHE A 84 9.22 16.94 -12.92
CA PHE A 84 9.77 15.62 -12.59
C PHE A 84 10.61 15.63 -11.31
N GLU A 85 11.15 16.79 -10.93
CA GLU A 85 11.87 16.91 -9.66
C GLU A 85 10.97 16.65 -8.47
N SER A 86 9.71 17.14 -8.52
CA SER A 86 8.76 16.89 -7.43
C SER A 86 8.41 15.40 -7.33
N VAL A 87 8.33 14.70 -8.47
CA VAL A 87 8.10 13.26 -8.48
C VAL A 87 9.26 12.53 -7.78
N THR A 88 10.49 12.87 -8.12
CA THR A 88 11.69 12.30 -7.48
C THR A 88 11.72 12.59 -5.98
N ARG A 89 11.42 13.82 -5.60
CA ARG A 89 11.40 14.23 -4.19
C ARG A 89 10.34 13.45 -3.40
N THR A 90 9.15 13.32 -3.96
CA THR A 90 8.06 12.56 -3.32
C THR A 90 8.45 11.10 -3.19
N ALA A 91 9.06 10.50 -4.20
CA ALA A 91 9.52 9.12 -4.15
C ALA A 91 10.54 8.91 -3.03
N ARG A 92 11.46 9.86 -2.82
CA ARG A 92 12.43 9.79 -1.72
C ARG A 92 11.75 9.89 -0.37
N GLN A 93 10.80 10.81 -0.22
CA GLN A 93 10.04 10.97 1.02
C GLN A 93 9.27 9.71 1.38
N LEU A 94 8.65 9.08 0.39
CA LEU A 94 7.94 7.81 0.57
C LEU A 94 8.89 6.70 1.00
N ARG A 95 10.03 6.59 0.32
CA ARG A 95 11.03 5.57 0.65
C ARG A 95 11.55 5.74 2.08
N GLU A 96 11.83 6.98 2.48
CA GLU A 96 12.28 7.30 3.84
C GLU A 96 11.23 6.97 4.89
N ALA A 97 9.97 7.34 4.62
CA ALA A 97 8.85 7.06 5.54
C ALA A 97 8.67 5.55 5.73
N ILE A 98 8.76 4.78 4.66
CA ILE A 98 8.64 3.32 4.71
C ILE A 98 9.81 2.71 5.49
N ALA A 99 11.04 3.11 5.19
CA ALA A 99 12.22 2.59 5.86
C ALA A 99 12.19 2.88 7.35
N THR A 100 11.82 4.11 7.72
CA THR A 100 11.70 4.50 9.13
C THR A 100 10.62 3.67 9.84
N ALA A 101 9.47 3.48 9.21
CA ALA A 101 8.38 2.69 9.78
C ALA A 101 8.77 1.23 9.98
N ARG A 102 9.66 0.72 9.15
CA ARG A 102 10.20 -0.65 9.27
C ARG A 102 11.37 -0.75 10.26
N GLY A 103 11.78 0.36 10.87
CA GLY A 103 12.93 0.40 11.76
C GLY A 103 14.27 0.27 11.04
N LYS A 104 14.34 0.68 9.78
CA LYS A 104 15.56 0.59 8.96
C LYS A 104 16.08 1.99 8.65
N SER A 105 17.41 2.12 8.59
CA SER A 105 18.04 3.32 8.05
C SER A 105 18.13 3.22 6.52
N ILE A 106 18.13 4.35 5.86
CA ILE A 106 18.25 4.42 4.42
C ILE A 106 19.69 4.55 4.01
#